data_0f2aa85e1b2f4cb0053e717c42253636
#
_entry.id   0f2aa85e1b2f4cb0053e717c42253636
#
_cell.length_a   1.000
_cell.length_b   1.000
_cell.length_c   1.000
_cell.angle_alpha   90.00
_cell.angle_beta   90.00
_cell.angle_gamma   90.00
#
_symmetry.space_group_name_H-M   'P 1'
#
loop_
_entity.id
_entity.type
_entity.pdbx_description
1 polymer ?
#
loop_
_entity_poly.entity_id
_entity_poly.type
_entity_poly.pdbx_seq_one_letter_code
_entity_poly.pdbx_strand_id
1 'polypeptide(L)'
;MSTEITTYRSAMTALELYVEQVHQVVAKATMKEGKVIPELADQHQRILHGYAWIISTSTALNVLLRWAESLQENGSFRPVEQLSVQIAFGEYLAQIVGGLAMGQNEVVRPADFGLTTEANNLSSHGAVADLLSSGNTAKTRRALAEQCRDGVFASESLGDDFIDAARDQYRRFTNERIIPHAHKWHLNNDLIPDQTVTELAQMGTFGICIPEEFGGLGLGKLAMSVVTEELSRGWIGAGSLGTRSEIAGELILLGGTAEQHAQWLPGIANGDVLPTAVFTEPDVGSDMGSLTTRAVKTDTGWKIKGNKTWITHASRSDLMTLMARSKPDVKGYAGLSMFLVPKPRGTEEEAFPAQGLSGTEIEVLGYRGMREYELAFDDFPLKENALLGGEQGNGFKQLMKTFEGARIQTAARAVGVARRSLELGLSYALDRKQFKRPLFDFPRVS
;
A
#
# COMPACT_ATOMS: atom_id res chain seq x y z
N MET A 1 -12.04 -18.92 28.22
CA MET A 1 -11.22 -18.93 26.98
C MET A 1 -11.33 -20.28 26.33
N SER A 2 -11.60 -20.36 25.01
CA SER A 2 -11.56 -21.64 24.31
C SER A 2 -10.14 -22.19 24.29
N THR A 3 -10.02 -23.52 24.24
CA THR A 3 -8.72 -24.21 24.15
C THR A 3 -7.92 -23.73 22.93
N GLU A 4 -8.59 -23.35 21.85
CA GLU A 4 -8.00 -22.88 20.60
C GLU A 4 -7.26 -21.53 20.75
N ILE A 5 -7.91 -20.49 21.34
CA ILE A 5 -7.26 -19.18 21.57
C ILE A 5 -6.02 -19.32 22.46
N THR A 6 -6.07 -20.22 23.47
CA THR A 6 -4.93 -20.49 24.35
C THR A 6 -3.77 -21.09 23.54
N THR A 7 -4.04 -21.98 22.58
CA THR A 7 -3.03 -22.57 21.69
C THR A 7 -2.37 -21.50 20.82
N TYR A 8 -3.15 -20.61 20.18
CA TYR A 8 -2.59 -19.53 19.35
C TYR A 8 -1.72 -18.57 20.17
N ARG A 9 -2.16 -18.21 21.39
CA ARG A 9 -1.39 -17.33 22.28
C ARG A 9 -0.07 -17.98 22.69
N SER A 10 -0.09 -19.27 23.05
CA SER A 10 1.11 -20.02 23.40
C SER A 10 2.09 -20.15 22.22
N ALA A 11 1.58 -20.37 21.01
CA ALA A 11 2.38 -20.38 19.79
C ALA A 11 3.00 -19.01 19.48
N MET A 12 2.24 -17.92 19.68
CA MET A 12 2.75 -16.55 19.50
C MET A 12 3.89 -16.24 20.49
N THR A 13 3.75 -16.60 21.76
CA THR A 13 4.82 -16.41 22.75
C THR A 13 6.11 -17.14 22.33
N ALA A 14 6.00 -18.37 21.82
CA ALA A 14 7.17 -19.10 21.32
C ALA A 14 7.77 -18.47 20.05
N LEU A 15 6.91 -17.97 19.15
CA LEU A 15 7.36 -17.27 17.94
C LEU A 15 8.07 -15.96 18.27
N GLU A 16 7.56 -15.16 19.20
CA GLU A 16 8.17 -13.88 19.61
C GLU A 16 9.58 -14.08 20.17
N LEU A 17 9.81 -15.18 20.93
CA LEU A 17 11.15 -15.55 21.40
C LEU A 17 12.10 -15.86 20.23
N TYR A 18 11.63 -16.58 19.22
CA TYR A 18 12.43 -16.85 18.02
C TYR A 18 12.71 -15.57 17.22
N VAL A 19 11.72 -14.71 17.04
CA VAL A 19 11.88 -13.41 16.33
C VAL A 19 12.92 -12.53 17.04
N GLU A 20 12.93 -12.52 18.36
CA GLU A 20 13.95 -11.79 19.12
C GLU A 20 15.36 -12.34 18.88
N GLN A 21 15.52 -13.66 18.78
CA GLN A 21 16.81 -14.29 18.44
C GLN A 21 17.27 -13.89 17.03
N VAL A 22 16.34 -13.87 16.05
CA VAL A 22 16.64 -13.37 14.68
C VAL A 22 17.06 -11.90 14.74
N HIS A 23 16.34 -11.07 15.52
CA HIS A 23 16.70 -9.66 15.72
C HIS A 23 18.12 -9.50 16.23
N GLN A 24 18.51 -10.26 17.26
CA GLN A 24 19.86 -10.20 17.85
C GLN A 24 20.95 -10.56 16.84
N VAL A 25 20.73 -11.59 16.01
CA VAL A 25 21.67 -11.96 14.93
C VAL A 25 21.83 -10.83 13.93
N VAL A 26 20.72 -10.26 13.46
CA VAL A 26 20.74 -9.19 12.47
C VAL A 26 21.33 -7.91 13.04
N ALA A 27 20.97 -7.51 14.26
CA ALA A 27 21.54 -6.36 14.94
C ALA A 27 23.04 -6.49 15.10
N LYS A 28 23.53 -7.66 15.54
CA LYS A 28 24.97 -7.95 15.66
C LYS A 28 25.72 -7.85 14.32
N ALA A 29 25.07 -8.27 13.23
CA ALA A 29 25.67 -8.24 11.90
C ALA A 29 25.71 -6.83 11.27
N THR A 30 24.75 -5.96 11.60
CA THR A 30 24.51 -4.71 10.86
C THR A 30 24.65 -3.44 11.68
N MET A 31 24.80 -3.54 13.02
CA MET A 31 24.81 -2.38 13.90
C MET A 31 26.14 -2.26 14.67
N LYS A 32 26.53 -1.00 14.99
CA LYS A 32 27.56 -0.66 15.96
C LYS A 32 27.04 0.47 16.85
N GLU A 33 27.26 0.35 18.16
CA GLU A 33 26.85 1.38 19.14
C GLU A 33 25.37 1.79 19.01
N GLY A 34 24.49 0.83 18.73
CA GLY A 34 23.05 1.06 18.57
C GLY A 34 22.62 1.71 17.25
N LYS A 35 23.54 1.90 16.29
CA LYS A 35 23.26 2.50 14.98
C LYS A 35 23.53 1.50 13.85
N VAL A 36 22.64 1.48 12.86
CA VAL A 36 22.88 0.73 11.61
C VAL A 36 24.05 1.34 10.87
N ILE A 37 24.98 0.47 10.43
CA ILE A 37 26.15 0.86 9.63
C ILE A 37 25.82 0.52 8.16
N PRO A 38 25.77 1.51 7.26
CA PRO A 38 25.36 1.31 5.86
C PRO A 38 26.13 0.21 5.13
N GLU A 39 27.45 0.16 5.31
CA GLU A 39 28.33 -0.82 4.66
C GLU A 39 28.07 -2.24 5.15
N LEU A 40 27.74 -2.42 6.45
CA LEU A 40 27.36 -3.71 7.01
C LEU A 40 25.93 -4.11 6.56
N ALA A 41 25.02 -3.15 6.51
CA ALA A 41 23.67 -3.39 6.00
C ALA A 41 23.73 -3.84 4.54
N ASP A 42 24.57 -3.22 3.71
CA ASP A 42 24.79 -3.59 2.31
C ASP A 42 25.35 -5.03 2.18
N GLN A 43 26.34 -5.38 2.98
CA GLN A 43 26.91 -6.75 2.99
C GLN A 43 25.92 -7.82 3.46
N HIS A 44 24.94 -7.46 4.27
CA HIS A 44 24.00 -8.37 4.92
C HIS A 44 22.54 -8.19 4.45
N GLN A 45 22.32 -7.64 3.24
CA GLN A 45 20.97 -7.36 2.69
C GLN A 45 20.00 -8.53 2.79
N ARG A 46 20.47 -9.77 2.52
CA ARG A 46 19.62 -10.97 2.54
C ARG A 46 19.01 -11.23 3.92
N ILE A 47 19.80 -11.17 4.98
CA ILE A 47 19.28 -11.40 6.34
C ILE A 47 18.46 -10.22 6.85
N LEU A 48 18.78 -8.98 6.43
CA LEU A 48 17.96 -7.81 6.72
C LEU A 48 16.58 -7.92 6.07
N HIS A 49 16.54 -8.28 4.79
CA HIS A 49 15.28 -8.49 4.07
C HIS A 49 14.49 -9.66 4.68
N GLY A 50 15.16 -10.77 4.98
CA GLY A 50 14.55 -11.92 5.65
C GLY A 50 13.97 -11.58 7.03
N TYR A 51 14.69 -10.79 7.82
CA TYR A 51 14.19 -10.31 9.11
C TYR A 51 12.94 -9.43 8.94
N ALA A 52 12.94 -8.51 7.97
CA ALA A 52 11.77 -7.68 7.69
C ALA A 52 10.53 -8.52 7.35
N TRP A 53 10.68 -9.61 6.60
CA TRP A 53 9.59 -10.53 6.31
C TRP A 53 9.13 -11.33 7.53
N ILE A 54 10.07 -11.85 8.34
CA ILE A 54 9.76 -12.61 9.56
C ILE A 54 9.00 -11.73 10.56
N ILE A 55 9.46 -10.51 10.82
CA ILE A 55 8.79 -9.61 11.77
C ILE A 55 7.42 -9.16 11.26
N SER A 56 7.29 -8.89 9.94
CA SER A 56 6.01 -8.55 9.34
C SER A 56 5.01 -9.70 9.46
N THR A 57 5.45 -10.94 9.22
CA THR A 57 4.62 -12.13 9.35
C THR A 57 4.21 -12.39 10.80
N SER A 58 5.15 -12.28 11.74
CA SER A 58 4.87 -12.39 13.17
C SER A 58 3.87 -11.32 13.64
N THR A 59 4.05 -10.09 13.20
CA THR A 59 3.13 -8.98 13.51
C THR A 59 1.72 -9.26 12.96
N ALA A 60 1.63 -9.75 11.72
CA ALA A 60 0.35 -10.12 11.11
C ALA A 60 -0.37 -11.23 11.90
N LEU A 61 0.36 -12.27 12.34
CA LEU A 61 -0.21 -13.33 13.19
C LEU A 61 -0.67 -12.80 14.56
N ASN A 62 0.07 -11.85 15.14
CA ASN A 62 -0.34 -11.21 16.40
C ASN A 62 -1.63 -10.39 16.23
N VAL A 63 -1.74 -9.61 15.14
CA VAL A 63 -2.97 -8.87 14.81
C VAL A 63 -4.14 -9.84 14.60
N LEU A 64 -3.91 -10.95 13.88
CA LEU A 64 -4.92 -11.98 13.66
C LEU A 64 -5.38 -12.65 14.97
N LEU A 65 -4.45 -12.88 15.91
CA LEU A 65 -4.77 -13.39 17.23
C LEU A 65 -5.67 -12.42 18.01
N ARG A 66 -5.32 -11.13 18.06
CA ARG A 66 -6.14 -10.11 18.73
C ARG A 66 -7.53 -10.01 18.14
N TRP A 67 -7.65 -10.09 16.83
CA TRP A 67 -8.95 -10.14 16.15
C TRP A 67 -9.76 -11.38 16.58
N ALA A 68 -9.14 -12.57 16.61
CA ALA A 68 -9.79 -13.80 17.06
C ALA A 68 -10.22 -13.72 18.54
N GLU A 69 -9.41 -13.10 19.39
CA GLU A 69 -9.73 -12.84 20.81
C GLU A 69 -10.95 -11.93 20.95
N SER A 70 -10.98 -10.82 20.21
CA SER A 70 -12.11 -9.90 20.19
C SER A 70 -13.41 -10.59 19.72
N LEU A 71 -13.35 -11.39 18.66
CA LEU A 71 -14.50 -12.15 18.20
C LEU A 71 -14.97 -13.20 19.21
N GLN A 72 -14.03 -13.84 19.92
CA GLN A 72 -14.36 -14.81 20.97
C GLN A 72 -15.04 -14.12 22.17
N GLU A 73 -14.58 -12.94 22.57
CA GLU A 73 -15.17 -12.15 23.65
C GLU A 73 -16.59 -11.70 23.31
N ASN A 74 -16.84 -11.34 22.07
CA ASN A 74 -18.14 -10.92 21.57
C ASN A 74 -19.07 -12.09 21.15
N GLY A 75 -18.62 -13.34 21.28
CA GLY A 75 -19.39 -14.52 20.88
C GLY A 75 -19.55 -14.69 19.35
N SER A 76 -18.72 -14.02 18.55
CA SER A 76 -18.78 -13.98 17.08
C SER A 76 -17.67 -14.80 16.39
N PHE A 77 -16.90 -15.59 17.13
CA PHE A 77 -15.87 -16.46 16.60
C PHE A 77 -16.47 -17.75 16.01
N ARG A 78 -16.97 -17.62 14.77
CA ARG A 78 -17.68 -18.69 14.04
C ARG A 78 -16.70 -19.68 13.40
N PRO A 79 -17.15 -20.83 12.86
CA PRO A 79 -16.28 -21.80 12.19
C PRO A 79 -15.44 -21.22 11.04
N VAL A 80 -15.94 -20.24 10.29
CA VAL A 80 -15.19 -19.60 9.19
C VAL A 80 -13.98 -18.82 9.70
N GLU A 81 -14.13 -18.07 10.79
CA GLU A 81 -13.01 -17.35 11.42
C GLU A 81 -12.03 -18.32 12.07
N GLN A 82 -12.52 -19.34 12.76
CA GLN A 82 -11.68 -20.39 13.38
C GLN A 82 -10.81 -21.07 12.33
N LEU A 83 -11.37 -21.51 11.21
CA LEU A 83 -10.64 -22.12 10.09
C LEU A 83 -9.64 -21.14 9.48
N SER A 84 -10.00 -19.88 9.30
CA SER A 84 -9.11 -18.86 8.73
C SER A 84 -7.89 -18.63 9.61
N VAL A 85 -8.09 -18.49 10.92
CA VAL A 85 -7.01 -18.30 11.89
C VAL A 85 -6.14 -19.55 11.97
N GLN A 86 -6.75 -20.74 12.04
CA GLN A 86 -6.05 -22.01 12.11
C GLN A 86 -5.15 -22.25 10.90
N ILE A 87 -5.67 -22.01 9.70
CA ILE A 87 -4.92 -22.15 8.44
C ILE A 87 -3.77 -21.15 8.38
N ALA A 88 -4.00 -19.88 8.73
CA ALA A 88 -2.99 -18.84 8.70
C ALA A 88 -1.84 -19.14 9.67
N PHE A 89 -2.14 -19.54 10.92
CA PHE A 89 -1.11 -19.94 11.87
C PHE A 89 -0.32 -21.17 11.39
N GLY A 90 -1.01 -22.21 10.91
CA GLY A 90 -0.36 -23.41 10.40
C GLY A 90 0.57 -23.13 9.23
N GLU A 91 0.13 -22.32 8.27
CA GLU A 91 0.91 -21.95 7.08
C GLU A 91 2.13 -21.10 7.43
N TYR A 92 1.92 -19.98 8.12
CA TYR A 92 3.01 -19.03 8.36
C TYR A 92 4.03 -19.54 9.38
N LEU A 93 3.63 -20.33 10.37
CA LEU A 93 4.59 -21.03 11.23
C LEU A 93 5.43 -22.04 10.44
N ALA A 94 4.82 -22.80 9.52
CA ALA A 94 5.55 -23.73 8.65
C ALA A 94 6.56 -23.00 7.73
N GLN A 95 6.19 -21.85 7.20
CA GLN A 95 7.10 -21.02 6.40
C GLN A 95 8.24 -20.46 7.26
N ILE A 96 7.98 -19.98 8.46
CA ILE A 96 9.03 -19.43 9.33
C ILE A 96 10.06 -20.49 9.71
N VAL A 97 9.65 -21.71 10.06
CA VAL A 97 10.57 -22.78 10.45
C VAL A 97 11.20 -23.50 9.26
N GLY A 98 10.54 -23.55 8.10
CA GLY A 98 10.98 -24.29 6.92
C GLY A 98 11.62 -23.43 5.84
N GLY A 99 11.19 -22.19 5.72
CA GLY A 99 11.63 -21.22 4.72
C GLY A 99 10.49 -20.30 4.31
N LEU A 100 10.63 -19.01 4.62
CA LEU A 100 9.67 -17.98 4.30
C LEU A 100 10.00 -17.40 2.93
N ALA A 101 9.05 -17.47 1.99
CA ALA A 101 9.20 -16.93 0.66
C ALA A 101 9.12 -15.39 0.71
N MET A 102 10.17 -14.72 0.20
CA MET A 102 10.26 -13.26 0.08
C MET A 102 9.94 -12.79 -1.35
N GLY A 103 9.98 -13.70 -2.30
CA GLY A 103 9.69 -13.47 -3.71
C GLY A 103 9.61 -14.80 -4.45
N GLN A 104 9.50 -14.78 -5.78
CA GLN A 104 9.37 -16.00 -6.58
C GLN A 104 10.60 -16.93 -6.47
N ASN A 105 11.79 -16.34 -6.34
CA ASN A 105 13.06 -17.06 -6.34
C ASN A 105 13.85 -16.87 -5.05
N GLU A 106 13.30 -16.17 -4.07
CA GLU A 106 14.00 -15.85 -2.84
C GLU A 106 13.24 -16.37 -1.63
N VAL A 107 13.92 -17.22 -0.84
CA VAL A 107 13.38 -17.82 0.39
C VAL A 107 14.40 -17.62 1.49
N VAL A 108 14.01 -17.05 2.62
CA VAL A 108 14.86 -16.98 3.82
C VAL A 108 14.58 -18.19 4.72
N ARG A 109 15.65 -18.79 5.23
CA ARG A 109 15.60 -19.96 6.10
C ARG A 109 16.29 -19.71 7.45
N PRO A 110 15.95 -20.45 8.50
CA PRO A 110 16.65 -20.37 9.78
C PRO A 110 18.17 -20.50 9.66
N ALA A 111 18.66 -21.31 8.73
CA ALA A 111 20.09 -21.50 8.47
C ALA A 111 20.79 -20.21 7.97
N ASP A 112 20.07 -19.32 7.26
CA ASP A 112 20.62 -18.04 6.81
C ASP A 112 20.99 -17.13 7.99
N PHE A 113 20.38 -17.33 9.16
CA PHE A 113 20.66 -16.64 10.42
C PHE A 113 21.57 -17.46 11.37
N GLY A 114 21.90 -18.71 11.03
CA GLY A 114 22.57 -19.64 11.93
C GLY A 114 21.69 -20.14 13.08
N LEU A 115 20.36 -20.05 12.96
CA LEU A 115 19.36 -20.36 14.00
C LEU A 115 18.57 -21.66 13.73
N THR A 116 19.22 -22.67 13.14
CA THR A 116 18.56 -23.95 12.85
C THR A 116 18.09 -24.67 14.12
N THR A 117 18.89 -24.65 15.20
CA THR A 117 18.52 -25.25 16.48
C THR A 117 17.34 -24.57 17.12
N GLU A 118 17.30 -23.24 17.10
CA GLU A 118 16.25 -22.41 17.64
C GLU A 118 14.93 -22.61 16.88
N ALA A 119 15.00 -22.73 15.55
CA ALA A 119 13.83 -23.08 14.74
C ALA A 119 13.30 -24.49 15.02
N ASN A 120 14.19 -25.47 15.30
CA ASN A 120 13.79 -26.80 15.75
C ASN A 120 13.11 -26.76 17.13
N ASN A 121 13.62 -25.93 18.03
CA ASN A 121 12.98 -25.72 19.34
C ASN A 121 11.60 -25.09 19.18
N LEU A 122 11.46 -24.08 18.32
CA LEU A 122 10.17 -23.48 17.98
C LEU A 122 9.20 -24.52 17.41
N SER A 123 9.62 -25.31 16.43
CA SER A 123 8.76 -26.32 15.80
C SER A 123 8.36 -27.45 16.75
N SER A 124 9.17 -27.72 17.77
CA SER A 124 8.92 -28.75 18.79
C SER A 124 8.10 -28.24 19.98
N HIS A 125 7.85 -26.93 20.07
CA HIS A 125 6.97 -26.36 21.10
C HIS A 125 5.54 -26.90 20.90
N GLY A 126 4.89 -27.43 21.93
CA GLY A 126 3.64 -28.18 21.82
C GLY A 126 2.56 -27.47 20.98
N ALA A 127 2.24 -26.22 21.29
CA ALA A 127 1.25 -25.46 20.55
C ALA A 127 1.65 -25.21 19.08
N VAL A 128 2.94 -25.01 18.80
CA VAL A 128 3.44 -24.84 17.42
C VAL A 128 3.37 -26.16 16.66
N ALA A 129 3.82 -27.27 17.27
CA ALA A 129 3.75 -28.60 16.67
C ALA A 129 2.32 -29.00 16.30
N ASP A 130 1.36 -28.71 17.18
CA ASP A 130 -0.07 -28.94 16.92
C ASP A 130 -0.56 -28.15 15.71
N LEU A 131 -0.20 -26.88 15.61
CA LEU A 131 -0.59 -26.00 14.48
C LEU A 131 0.12 -26.39 13.17
N LEU A 132 1.38 -26.81 13.23
CA LEU A 132 2.10 -27.32 12.06
C LEU A 132 1.45 -28.60 11.49
N SER A 133 0.94 -29.47 12.37
CA SER A 133 0.33 -30.74 11.96
C SER A 133 -1.13 -30.64 11.56
N SER A 134 -1.90 -29.76 12.18
CA SER A 134 -3.36 -29.67 12.02
C SER A 134 -3.85 -28.36 11.39
N GLY A 135 -3.03 -27.30 11.32
CA GLY A 135 -3.45 -25.98 10.91
C GLY A 135 -3.83 -25.89 9.44
N ASN A 136 -2.87 -25.96 8.53
CA ASN A 136 -3.11 -25.89 7.09
C ASN A 136 -3.11 -27.25 6.43
N THR A 137 -4.16 -28.02 6.64
CA THR A 137 -4.34 -29.34 6.04
C THR A 137 -5.32 -29.32 4.85
N ALA A 138 -5.32 -30.36 4.01
CA ALA A 138 -6.34 -30.51 2.98
C ALA A 138 -7.78 -30.50 3.55
N LYS A 139 -7.97 -31.04 4.77
CA LYS A 139 -9.26 -31.04 5.45
C LYS A 139 -9.70 -29.65 5.87
N THR A 140 -8.81 -28.87 6.49
CA THR A 140 -9.13 -27.51 6.95
C THR A 140 -9.37 -26.55 5.77
N ARG A 141 -8.53 -26.63 4.72
CA ARG A 141 -8.75 -25.86 3.49
C ARG A 141 -10.08 -26.18 2.83
N ARG A 142 -10.43 -27.48 2.71
CA ARG A 142 -11.70 -27.90 2.14
C ARG A 142 -12.89 -27.38 2.95
N ALA A 143 -12.83 -27.48 4.28
CA ALA A 143 -13.86 -26.96 5.16
C ALA A 143 -14.07 -25.46 5.01
N LEU A 144 -12.95 -24.66 4.92
CA LEU A 144 -13.04 -23.22 4.66
C LEU A 144 -13.62 -22.92 3.27
N ALA A 145 -13.18 -23.64 2.23
CA ALA A 145 -13.69 -23.47 0.88
C ALA A 145 -15.20 -23.75 0.80
N GLU A 146 -15.71 -24.74 1.54
CA GLU A 146 -17.15 -25.05 1.63
C GLU A 146 -17.94 -23.92 2.30
N GLN A 147 -17.41 -23.28 3.35
CA GLN A 147 -18.03 -22.08 3.91
C GLN A 147 -18.12 -20.95 2.85
N CYS A 148 -17.02 -20.69 2.14
CA CYS A 148 -17.01 -19.67 1.07
C CYS A 148 -17.99 -20.01 -0.08
N ARG A 149 -18.09 -21.30 -0.48
CA ARG A 149 -19.09 -21.76 -1.47
C ARG A 149 -20.52 -21.42 -1.04
N ASP A 150 -20.79 -21.60 0.24
CA ASP A 150 -22.12 -21.36 0.82
C ASP A 150 -22.37 -19.87 1.13
N GLY A 151 -21.47 -18.97 0.69
CA GLY A 151 -21.54 -17.53 0.87
C GLY A 151 -21.15 -17.04 2.27
N VAL A 152 -20.55 -17.91 3.10
CA VAL A 152 -20.12 -17.57 4.46
C VAL A 152 -18.66 -17.16 4.43
N PHE A 153 -18.40 -15.87 4.69
CA PHE A 153 -17.08 -15.29 4.78
C PHE A 153 -16.79 -14.79 6.21
N ALA A 154 -15.51 -14.64 6.52
CA ALA A 154 -15.09 -14.08 7.79
C ALA A 154 -15.55 -12.64 7.96
N SER A 155 -15.75 -12.21 9.21
CA SER A 155 -16.14 -10.86 9.54
C SER A 155 -15.06 -9.86 9.10
N GLU A 156 -15.48 -8.77 8.49
CA GLU A 156 -14.62 -7.65 8.08
C GLU A 156 -14.80 -6.43 8.99
N SER A 157 -15.67 -6.52 9.99
CA SER A 157 -15.87 -5.47 10.98
C SER A 157 -14.58 -5.23 11.77
N LEU A 158 -14.25 -3.97 11.95
CA LEU A 158 -13.13 -3.52 12.76
C LEU A 158 -13.57 -3.12 14.18
N GLY A 159 -14.85 -3.33 14.51
CA GLY A 159 -15.44 -2.95 15.80
C GLY A 159 -15.68 -1.45 15.94
N ASP A 160 -15.71 -0.73 14.83
CA ASP A 160 -16.01 0.71 14.73
C ASP A 160 -17.18 0.89 13.75
N ASP A 161 -18.35 1.22 14.25
CA ASP A 161 -19.59 1.34 13.46
C ASP A 161 -19.46 2.36 12.33
N PHE A 162 -18.68 3.41 12.52
CA PHE A 162 -18.48 4.45 11.50
C PHE A 162 -17.60 3.92 10.35
N ILE A 163 -16.52 3.23 10.67
CA ILE A 163 -15.62 2.62 9.69
C ILE A 163 -16.35 1.51 8.91
N ASP A 164 -17.17 0.71 9.60
CA ASP A 164 -17.96 -0.34 8.99
C ASP A 164 -19.05 0.23 8.07
N ALA A 165 -19.71 1.33 8.45
CA ALA A 165 -20.66 2.05 7.60
C ALA A 165 -19.96 2.66 6.35
N ALA A 166 -18.77 3.21 6.50
CA ALA A 166 -17.96 3.69 5.38
C ALA A 166 -17.62 2.54 4.42
N ARG A 167 -17.17 1.38 4.94
CA ARG A 167 -16.94 0.17 4.14
C ARG A 167 -18.16 -0.21 3.31
N ASP A 168 -19.33 -0.26 3.94
CA ASP A 168 -20.58 -0.65 3.27
C ASP A 168 -21.00 0.35 2.19
N GLN A 169 -20.79 1.65 2.43
CA GLN A 169 -21.08 2.69 1.45
C GLN A 169 -20.18 2.55 0.22
N TYR A 170 -18.85 2.44 0.41
CA TYR A 170 -17.91 2.29 -0.69
C TYR A 170 -18.03 0.95 -1.41
N ARG A 171 -18.43 -0.12 -0.70
CA ARG A 171 -18.77 -1.42 -1.28
C ARG A 171 -19.94 -1.33 -2.23
N ARG A 172 -21.03 -0.68 -1.82
CA ARG A 172 -22.21 -0.46 -2.69
C ARG A 172 -21.81 0.35 -3.92
N PHE A 173 -21.13 1.47 -3.71
CA PHE A 173 -20.64 2.29 -4.82
C PHE A 173 -19.78 1.48 -5.80
N THR A 174 -18.83 0.72 -5.30
CA THR A 174 -17.94 -0.11 -6.11
C THR A 174 -18.72 -1.17 -6.89
N ASN A 175 -19.69 -1.84 -6.26
CA ASN A 175 -20.49 -2.85 -6.92
C ASN A 175 -21.38 -2.28 -8.03
N GLU A 176 -21.95 -1.10 -7.84
CA GLU A 176 -22.92 -0.50 -8.74
C GLU A 176 -22.28 0.35 -9.84
N ARG A 177 -21.18 1.05 -9.52
CA ARG A 177 -20.61 2.09 -10.39
C ARG A 177 -19.27 1.71 -11.03
N ILE A 178 -18.52 0.80 -10.43
CA ILE A 178 -17.18 0.44 -10.90
C ILE A 178 -17.14 -0.95 -11.52
N ILE A 179 -17.49 -1.99 -10.76
CA ILE A 179 -17.36 -3.40 -11.19
C ILE A 179 -18.02 -3.68 -12.55
N PRO A 180 -19.23 -3.19 -12.87
CA PRO A 180 -19.88 -3.50 -14.14
C PRO A 180 -19.13 -2.97 -15.37
N HIS A 181 -18.26 -1.98 -15.18
CA HIS A 181 -17.57 -1.27 -16.26
C HIS A 181 -16.04 -1.48 -16.27
N ALA A 182 -15.45 -1.82 -15.14
CA ALA A 182 -14.00 -1.85 -14.94
C ALA A 182 -13.24 -2.69 -15.98
N HIS A 183 -13.77 -3.87 -16.35
CA HIS A 183 -13.15 -4.72 -17.36
C HIS A 183 -13.09 -4.05 -18.74
N LYS A 184 -14.17 -3.40 -19.16
CA LYS A 184 -14.21 -2.66 -20.42
C LYS A 184 -13.27 -1.47 -20.40
N TRP A 185 -13.28 -0.67 -19.34
CA TRP A 185 -12.37 0.46 -19.18
C TRP A 185 -10.91 0.02 -19.21
N HIS A 186 -10.61 -1.10 -18.55
CA HIS A 186 -9.26 -1.66 -18.58
C HIS A 186 -8.83 -2.09 -19.99
N LEU A 187 -9.67 -2.80 -20.73
CA LEU A 187 -9.34 -3.26 -22.09
C LEU A 187 -9.13 -2.09 -23.06
N ASN A 188 -9.91 -1.03 -22.93
CA ASN A 188 -9.81 0.15 -23.77
C ASN A 188 -8.67 1.11 -23.36
N ASN A 189 -7.99 0.89 -22.23
CA ASN A 189 -7.09 1.85 -21.60
C ASN A 189 -7.77 3.20 -21.30
N ASP A 190 -9.08 3.14 -20.94
CA ASP A 190 -9.83 4.35 -20.61
C ASP A 190 -9.31 4.94 -19.29
N LEU A 191 -9.33 6.28 -19.19
CA LEU A 191 -9.22 6.95 -17.88
C LEU A 191 -10.47 6.67 -17.03
N ILE A 192 -10.32 6.71 -15.70
CA ILE A 192 -11.48 6.71 -14.81
C ILE A 192 -12.42 7.85 -15.23
N PRO A 193 -13.70 7.59 -15.54
CA PRO A 193 -14.62 8.61 -16.03
C PRO A 193 -14.73 9.81 -15.09
N ASP A 194 -14.86 11.01 -15.63
CA ASP A 194 -15.01 12.24 -14.84
C ASP A 194 -16.23 12.19 -13.92
N GLN A 195 -17.31 11.58 -14.37
CA GLN A 195 -18.49 11.33 -13.53
C GLN A 195 -18.12 10.52 -12.28
N THR A 196 -17.34 9.45 -12.44
CA THR A 196 -16.89 8.61 -11.31
C THR A 196 -16.01 9.43 -10.35
N VAL A 197 -15.11 10.27 -10.87
CA VAL A 197 -14.28 11.16 -10.05
C VAL A 197 -15.16 12.15 -9.27
N THR A 198 -16.16 12.75 -9.92
CA THR A 198 -17.11 13.67 -9.28
C THR A 198 -17.92 12.97 -8.17
N GLU A 199 -18.42 11.76 -8.43
CA GLU A 199 -19.15 10.97 -7.43
C GLU A 199 -18.25 10.63 -6.22
N LEU A 200 -16.99 10.26 -6.45
CA LEU A 200 -16.02 10.02 -5.38
C LEU A 200 -15.71 11.30 -4.58
N ALA A 201 -15.62 12.45 -5.24
CA ALA A 201 -15.46 13.74 -4.58
C ALA A 201 -16.66 14.06 -3.66
N GLN A 202 -17.89 13.87 -4.15
CA GLN A 202 -19.12 14.04 -3.36
C GLN A 202 -19.21 13.09 -2.16
N MET A 203 -18.58 11.92 -2.23
CA MET A 203 -18.45 10.98 -1.12
C MET A 203 -17.35 11.36 -0.11
N GLY A 204 -16.59 12.42 -0.37
CA GLY A 204 -15.48 12.86 0.48
C GLY A 204 -14.20 12.06 0.35
N THR A 205 -14.07 11.23 -0.70
CA THR A 205 -12.93 10.30 -0.89
C THR A 205 -11.56 11.00 -0.86
N PHE A 206 -11.46 12.24 -1.37
CA PHE A 206 -10.20 12.96 -1.48
C PHE A 206 -9.81 13.71 -0.21
N GLY A 207 -10.76 13.90 0.72
CA GLY A 207 -10.58 14.62 1.97
C GLY A 207 -10.57 13.73 3.22
N ILE A 208 -10.54 12.39 3.09
CA ILE A 208 -10.69 11.46 4.24
C ILE A 208 -9.69 11.77 5.37
N CYS A 209 -8.42 12.02 5.04
CA CYS A 209 -7.37 12.30 6.03
C CYS A 209 -7.09 13.80 6.22
N ILE A 210 -7.69 14.67 5.41
CA ILE A 210 -7.53 16.13 5.55
C ILE A 210 -8.39 16.59 6.74
N PRO A 211 -7.87 17.46 7.64
CA PRO A 211 -8.63 17.97 8.76
C PRO A 211 -9.90 18.73 8.34
N GLU A 212 -10.91 18.71 9.21
CA GLU A 212 -12.20 19.38 8.98
C GLU A 212 -12.07 20.89 8.76
N GLU A 213 -11.10 21.54 9.42
CA GLU A 213 -10.81 22.97 9.24
C GLU A 213 -10.42 23.35 7.82
N PHE A 214 -9.96 22.39 7.00
CA PHE A 214 -9.66 22.55 5.57
C PHE A 214 -10.71 21.88 4.67
N GLY A 215 -11.88 21.53 5.21
CA GLY A 215 -12.98 20.94 4.44
C GLY A 215 -12.85 19.42 4.22
N GLY A 216 -11.94 18.76 4.90
CA GLY A 216 -11.81 17.30 4.90
C GLY A 216 -12.69 16.63 5.95
N LEU A 217 -12.50 15.32 6.14
CA LEU A 217 -13.26 14.49 7.08
C LEU A 217 -12.48 14.15 8.36
N GLY A 218 -11.16 14.31 8.39
CA GLY A 218 -10.32 14.06 9.56
C GLY A 218 -10.31 12.62 10.09
N LEU A 219 -10.71 11.62 9.28
CA LEU A 219 -10.97 10.23 9.72
C LEU A 219 -9.72 9.37 9.87
N GLY A 220 -8.57 9.83 9.39
CA GLY A 220 -7.31 9.13 9.52
C GLY A 220 -7.11 7.94 8.57
N LYS A 221 -5.95 7.29 8.75
CA LYS A 221 -5.43 6.31 7.78
C LYS A 221 -6.19 4.98 7.75
N LEU A 222 -6.88 4.61 8.83
CA LEU A 222 -7.68 3.39 8.88
C LEU A 222 -8.89 3.51 7.93
N ALA A 223 -9.64 4.61 8.02
CA ALA A 223 -10.76 4.88 7.13
C ALA A 223 -10.31 4.93 5.67
N MET A 224 -9.20 5.61 5.38
CA MET A 224 -8.63 5.68 4.05
C MET A 224 -8.21 4.28 3.53
N SER A 225 -7.66 3.42 4.38
CA SER A 225 -7.30 2.05 3.99
C SER A 225 -8.51 1.22 3.61
N VAL A 226 -9.59 1.31 4.38
CA VAL A 226 -10.87 0.63 4.10
C VAL A 226 -11.48 1.10 2.78
N VAL A 227 -11.50 2.41 2.55
CA VAL A 227 -12.00 2.99 1.29
C VAL A 227 -11.14 2.57 0.09
N THR A 228 -9.82 2.62 0.25
CA THR A 228 -8.85 2.19 -0.77
C THR A 228 -9.02 0.71 -1.12
N GLU A 229 -9.23 -0.15 -0.13
CA GLU A 229 -9.49 -1.58 -0.31
C GLU A 229 -10.76 -1.81 -1.15
N GLU A 230 -11.89 -1.20 -0.77
CA GLU A 230 -13.17 -1.40 -1.48
C GLU A 230 -13.13 -0.87 -2.92
N LEU A 231 -12.56 0.31 -3.14
CA LEU A 231 -12.41 0.86 -4.50
C LEU A 231 -11.48 0.00 -5.36
N SER A 232 -10.37 -0.49 -4.78
CA SER A 232 -9.41 -1.35 -5.48
C SER A 232 -9.96 -2.74 -5.79
N ARG A 233 -10.89 -3.24 -4.99
CA ARG A 233 -11.67 -4.45 -5.29
C ARG A 233 -12.46 -4.29 -6.59
N GLY A 234 -12.96 -3.11 -6.88
CA GLY A 234 -13.62 -2.81 -8.15
C GLY A 234 -12.64 -2.61 -9.29
N TRP A 235 -11.70 -1.71 -9.11
CA TRP A 235 -10.66 -1.39 -10.06
C TRP A 235 -9.50 -0.67 -9.36
N ILE A 236 -8.29 -1.19 -9.49
CA ILE A 236 -7.12 -0.67 -8.78
C ILE A 236 -6.86 0.82 -9.08
N GLY A 237 -7.16 1.29 -10.29
CA GLY A 237 -7.07 2.70 -10.64
C GLY A 237 -7.98 3.59 -9.78
N ALA A 238 -9.22 3.16 -9.53
CA ALA A 238 -10.17 3.90 -8.68
C ALA A 238 -9.66 4.01 -7.23
N GLY A 239 -9.11 2.92 -6.66
CA GLY A 239 -8.48 2.95 -5.35
C GLY A 239 -7.21 3.80 -5.28
N SER A 240 -6.59 4.09 -6.42
CA SER A 240 -5.38 4.92 -6.48
C SER A 240 -5.65 6.42 -6.48
N LEU A 241 -6.85 6.87 -6.87
CA LEU A 241 -7.19 8.31 -6.90
C LEU A 241 -7.03 8.96 -5.52
N GLY A 242 -7.68 8.41 -4.50
CA GLY A 242 -7.60 8.92 -3.13
C GLY A 242 -6.17 8.90 -2.57
N THR A 243 -5.35 7.93 -2.97
CA THR A 243 -3.94 7.88 -2.58
C THR A 243 -3.15 9.11 -3.03
N ARG A 244 -3.44 9.65 -4.23
CA ARG A 244 -2.74 10.85 -4.73
C ARG A 244 -3.10 12.07 -3.88
N SER A 245 -4.37 12.23 -3.54
CA SER A 245 -4.86 13.32 -2.69
C SER A 245 -4.28 13.23 -1.27
N GLU A 246 -4.18 12.04 -0.69
CA GLU A 246 -3.60 11.87 0.63
C GLU A 246 -2.10 12.18 0.64
N ILE A 247 -1.31 11.68 -0.33
CA ILE A 247 0.12 11.98 -0.39
C ILE A 247 0.35 13.49 -0.46
N ALA A 248 -0.37 14.19 -1.33
CA ALA A 248 -0.25 15.63 -1.47
C ALA A 248 -0.75 16.38 -0.22
N GLY A 249 -1.91 15.98 0.31
CA GLY A 249 -2.48 16.56 1.52
C GLY A 249 -1.55 16.42 2.72
N GLU A 250 -1.01 15.21 2.95
CA GLU A 250 -0.06 14.96 4.05
C GLU A 250 1.26 15.73 3.88
N LEU A 251 1.81 15.79 2.65
CA LEU A 251 3.01 16.60 2.37
C LEU A 251 2.77 18.07 2.71
N ILE A 252 1.62 18.61 2.31
CA ILE A 252 1.26 20.01 2.56
C ILE A 252 1.02 20.24 4.06
N LEU A 253 0.26 19.39 4.73
CA LEU A 253 -0.01 19.48 6.18
C LEU A 253 1.27 19.43 7.03
N LEU A 254 2.19 18.52 6.70
CA LEU A 254 3.40 18.32 7.50
C LEU A 254 4.55 19.27 7.15
N GLY A 255 4.55 19.83 5.96
CA GLY A 255 5.67 20.59 5.44
C GLY A 255 5.35 21.97 4.88
N GLY A 256 4.07 22.32 4.72
CA GLY A 256 3.62 23.57 4.14
C GLY A 256 3.55 24.75 5.11
N THR A 257 3.44 25.96 4.56
CA THR A 257 3.10 27.16 5.33
C THR A 257 1.58 27.28 5.49
N ALA A 258 1.12 28.16 6.41
CA ALA A 258 -0.31 28.42 6.59
C ALA A 258 -0.99 28.88 5.30
N GLU A 259 -0.30 29.68 4.47
CA GLU A 259 -0.80 30.11 3.17
C GLU A 259 -0.93 28.94 2.19
N GLN A 260 0.03 27.99 2.19
CA GLN A 260 -0.04 26.80 1.36
C GLN A 260 -1.14 25.84 1.82
N HIS A 261 -1.38 25.72 3.13
CA HIS A 261 -2.53 24.96 3.66
C HIS A 261 -3.84 25.56 3.14
N ALA A 262 -4.05 26.86 3.35
CA ALA A 262 -5.28 27.56 2.93
C ALA A 262 -5.48 27.53 1.41
N GLN A 263 -4.40 27.57 0.63
CA GLN A 263 -4.45 27.57 -0.83
C GLN A 263 -4.85 26.20 -1.41
N TRP A 264 -4.34 25.10 -0.86
CA TRP A 264 -4.38 23.81 -1.55
C TRP A 264 -5.29 22.78 -0.89
N LEU A 265 -5.33 22.71 0.46
CA LEU A 265 -6.03 21.63 1.14
C LEU A 265 -7.54 21.61 0.87
N PRO A 266 -8.25 22.75 0.85
CA PRO A 266 -9.69 22.74 0.55
C PRO A 266 -10.01 22.20 -0.86
N GLY A 267 -9.24 22.63 -1.87
CA GLY A 267 -9.42 22.18 -3.25
C GLY A 267 -9.07 20.69 -3.43
N ILE A 268 -8.10 20.18 -2.68
CA ILE A 268 -7.80 18.74 -2.67
C ILE A 268 -8.92 17.97 -1.98
N ALA A 269 -9.38 18.43 -0.82
CA ALA A 269 -10.38 17.74 -0.02
C ALA A 269 -11.71 17.54 -0.76
N ASN A 270 -12.15 18.55 -1.52
CA ASN A 270 -13.39 18.51 -2.29
C ASN A 270 -13.24 17.96 -3.73
N GLY A 271 -11.99 17.62 -4.15
CA GLY A 271 -11.70 17.05 -5.46
C GLY A 271 -11.61 18.06 -6.63
N ASP A 272 -11.67 19.36 -6.37
CA ASP A 272 -11.45 20.40 -7.39
C ASP A 272 -9.99 20.40 -7.87
N VAL A 273 -9.07 20.07 -6.98
CA VAL A 273 -7.64 19.92 -7.26
C VAL A 273 -7.25 18.44 -7.18
N LEU A 274 -6.91 17.85 -8.31
CA LEU A 274 -6.39 16.48 -8.39
C LEU A 274 -4.85 16.53 -8.39
N PRO A 275 -4.19 16.03 -7.35
CA PRO A 275 -2.73 16.05 -7.27
C PRO A 275 -2.09 14.81 -7.87
N THR A 276 -0.78 14.92 -8.18
CA THR A 276 0.09 13.78 -8.46
C THR A 276 1.47 13.94 -7.83
N ALA A 277 2.12 12.81 -7.54
CA ALA A 277 3.47 12.75 -6.99
C ALA A 277 4.50 12.61 -8.12
N VAL A 278 5.51 13.51 -8.14
CA VAL A 278 6.50 13.62 -9.23
C VAL A 278 7.91 13.51 -8.66
N PHE A 279 8.38 12.28 -8.43
CA PHE A 279 9.65 12.01 -7.74
C PHE A 279 10.65 11.28 -8.63
N THR A 280 10.27 10.14 -9.19
CA THR A 280 11.12 9.20 -9.91
C THR A 280 11.69 9.78 -11.21
N GLU A 281 12.95 9.49 -11.50
CA GLU A 281 13.62 9.80 -12.76
C GLU A 281 13.99 8.50 -13.51
N PRO A 282 14.30 8.54 -14.82
CA PRO A 282 14.63 7.33 -15.58
C PRO A 282 15.73 6.48 -14.94
N ASP A 283 16.76 7.12 -14.38
CA ASP A 283 17.91 6.44 -13.77
C ASP A 283 17.85 6.40 -12.23
N VAL A 284 16.82 7.01 -11.61
CA VAL A 284 16.78 7.21 -10.15
C VAL A 284 15.38 6.94 -9.61
N GLY A 285 15.22 5.83 -8.87
CA GLY A 285 14.01 5.48 -8.14
C GLY A 285 14.27 5.49 -6.62
N SER A 286 14.75 4.38 -6.07
CA SER A 286 15.01 4.24 -4.64
C SER A 286 16.16 5.12 -4.13
N ASP A 287 17.17 5.36 -4.95
CA ASP A 287 18.28 6.26 -4.64
C ASP A 287 17.94 7.73 -4.94
N MET A 288 16.96 8.28 -4.22
CA MET A 288 16.51 9.66 -4.44
C MET A 288 17.60 10.70 -4.20
N GLY A 289 18.64 10.37 -3.43
CA GLY A 289 19.79 11.25 -3.23
C GLY A 289 20.55 11.61 -4.50
N SER A 290 20.38 10.81 -5.56
CA SER A 290 21.02 10.98 -6.87
C SER A 290 20.13 11.70 -7.90
N LEU A 291 18.95 12.22 -7.51
CA LEU A 291 18.05 12.98 -8.41
C LEU A 291 18.80 14.14 -9.10
N THR A 292 18.55 14.26 -10.41
CA THR A 292 19.23 15.23 -11.30
C THR A 292 18.32 16.38 -11.75
N THR A 293 16.99 16.23 -11.71
CA THR A 293 16.05 17.33 -12.00
C THR A 293 16.39 18.53 -11.10
N ARG A 294 16.56 19.70 -11.71
CA ARG A 294 17.01 20.92 -11.04
C ARG A 294 15.88 21.94 -10.90
N ALA A 295 15.88 22.64 -9.79
CA ALA A 295 15.12 23.86 -9.57
C ALA A 295 16.09 25.01 -9.41
N VAL A 296 16.17 25.87 -10.42
CA VAL A 296 17.07 27.04 -10.45
C VAL A 296 16.30 28.26 -10.00
N LYS A 297 16.83 28.95 -8.98
CA LYS A 297 16.28 30.21 -8.48
C LYS A 297 16.41 31.32 -9.53
N THR A 298 15.35 32.12 -9.68
CA THR A 298 15.29 33.31 -10.54
C THR A 298 14.80 34.52 -9.74
N ASP A 299 14.80 35.70 -10.32
CA ASP A 299 14.32 36.92 -9.66
C ASP A 299 12.81 36.88 -9.35
N THR A 300 12.04 36.04 -10.08
CA THR A 300 10.58 35.95 -9.94
C THR A 300 10.07 34.62 -9.43
N GLY A 301 10.98 33.70 -9.06
CA GLY A 301 10.62 32.37 -8.59
C GLY A 301 11.65 31.32 -8.94
N TRP A 302 11.24 30.28 -9.68
CA TRP A 302 12.07 29.12 -10.01
C TRP A 302 11.89 28.69 -11.46
N LYS A 303 12.89 28.03 -12.00
CA LYS A 303 12.82 27.28 -13.26
C LYS A 303 13.16 25.82 -13.02
N ILE A 304 12.29 24.93 -13.48
CA ILE A 304 12.51 23.49 -13.39
C ILE A 304 13.07 22.96 -14.71
N LYS A 305 14.13 22.13 -14.62
CA LYS A 305 14.73 21.44 -15.77
C LYS A 305 15.11 20.01 -15.41
N GLY A 306 14.65 19.06 -16.23
CA GLY A 306 14.95 17.63 -16.06
C GLY A 306 13.81 16.74 -16.51
N ASN A 307 13.98 15.44 -16.27
CA ASN A 307 13.02 14.42 -16.70
C ASN A 307 12.50 13.62 -15.50
N LYS A 308 11.23 13.23 -15.56
CA LYS A 308 10.59 12.37 -14.59
C LYS A 308 9.91 11.21 -15.28
N THR A 309 9.79 10.06 -14.62
CA THR A 309 9.18 8.86 -15.20
C THR A 309 8.25 8.16 -14.20
N TRP A 310 7.35 7.34 -14.71
CA TRP A 310 6.34 6.64 -13.90
C TRP A 310 5.46 7.60 -13.10
N ILE A 311 5.06 8.71 -13.73
CA ILE A 311 4.23 9.71 -13.08
C ILE A 311 2.76 9.41 -13.35
N THR A 312 2.14 8.81 -12.37
CA THR A 312 0.72 8.40 -12.40
C THR A 312 -0.18 9.64 -12.50
N HIS A 313 -1.14 9.63 -13.41
CA HIS A 313 -2.19 10.64 -13.53
C HIS A 313 -1.71 12.05 -13.94
N ALA A 314 -0.51 12.17 -14.48
CA ALA A 314 0.12 13.49 -14.68
C ALA A 314 -0.65 14.41 -15.64
N SER A 315 -1.22 13.90 -16.74
CA SER A 315 -1.96 14.75 -17.70
C SER A 315 -3.19 15.38 -17.03
N ARG A 316 -3.93 14.60 -16.25
CA ARG A 316 -5.20 15.01 -15.64
C ARG A 316 -5.06 15.71 -14.28
N SER A 317 -3.86 15.74 -13.69
CA SER A 317 -3.62 16.43 -12.43
C SER A 317 -3.60 17.95 -12.61
N ASP A 318 -3.97 18.66 -11.54
CA ASP A 318 -3.93 20.14 -11.44
C ASP A 318 -2.70 20.60 -10.65
N LEU A 319 -2.20 19.72 -9.77
CA LEU A 319 -1.08 19.98 -8.87
C LEU A 319 -0.09 18.84 -8.90
N MET A 320 1.18 19.12 -9.11
CA MET A 320 2.27 18.17 -8.97
C MET A 320 3.06 18.44 -7.67
N THR A 321 3.26 17.43 -6.82
CA THR A 321 4.24 17.50 -5.74
C THR A 321 5.57 17.02 -6.29
N LEU A 322 6.44 17.98 -6.67
CA LEU A 322 7.67 17.73 -7.42
C LEU A 322 8.91 17.76 -6.53
N MET A 323 9.69 16.68 -6.54
CA MET A 323 11.02 16.66 -5.93
C MET A 323 12.07 17.09 -6.95
N ALA A 324 12.86 18.11 -6.60
CA ALA A 324 13.96 18.60 -7.44
C ALA A 324 15.15 19.07 -6.59
N ARG A 325 16.33 19.10 -7.20
CA ARG A 325 17.55 19.62 -6.59
C ARG A 325 17.59 21.14 -6.71
N SER A 326 17.44 21.82 -5.57
CA SER A 326 17.50 23.28 -5.48
C SER A 326 18.84 23.82 -4.99
N LYS A 327 19.68 22.96 -4.37
CA LYS A 327 21.05 23.28 -3.96
C LYS A 327 22.02 22.45 -4.79
N PRO A 328 22.49 22.95 -5.95
CA PRO A 328 23.27 22.16 -6.91
C PRO A 328 24.62 21.66 -6.33
N ASP A 329 25.23 22.45 -5.45
CA ASP A 329 26.53 22.14 -4.83
C ASP A 329 26.41 21.18 -3.62
N VAL A 330 25.19 20.86 -3.19
CA VAL A 330 24.94 19.96 -2.06
C VAL A 330 24.53 18.59 -2.59
N LYS A 331 25.39 17.59 -2.42
CA LYS A 331 25.11 16.21 -2.80
C LYS A 331 24.11 15.53 -1.84
N GLY A 332 23.50 14.44 -2.33
CA GLY A 332 22.59 13.62 -1.54
C GLY A 332 21.28 14.33 -1.21
N TYR A 333 20.65 13.91 -0.15
CA TYR A 333 19.29 14.31 0.23
C TYR A 333 19.14 15.78 0.64
N ALA A 334 20.18 16.37 1.25
CA ALA A 334 20.19 17.77 1.72
C ALA A 334 20.15 18.80 0.57
N GLY A 335 20.39 18.38 -0.66
CA GLY A 335 20.25 19.22 -1.86
C GLY A 335 18.84 19.26 -2.44
N LEU A 336 17.92 18.39 -1.95
CA LEU A 336 16.60 18.18 -2.52
C LEU A 336 15.54 19.03 -1.82
N SER A 337 14.64 19.59 -2.61
CA SER A 337 13.48 20.36 -2.13
C SER A 337 12.18 19.86 -2.79
N MET A 338 11.09 20.02 -2.08
CA MET A 338 9.76 19.72 -2.57
C MET A 338 9.08 20.99 -3.09
N PHE A 339 8.43 20.90 -4.23
CA PHE A 339 7.71 21.99 -4.85
C PHE A 339 6.25 21.64 -5.09
N LEU A 340 5.37 22.59 -4.85
CA LEU A 340 3.96 22.54 -5.23
C LEU A 340 3.83 23.19 -6.61
N VAL A 341 3.57 22.40 -7.63
CA VAL A 341 3.64 22.80 -9.04
C VAL A 341 2.25 22.77 -9.66
N PRO A 342 1.52 23.91 -9.69
CA PRO A 342 0.25 24.00 -10.39
C PRO A 342 0.47 23.91 -11.90
N LYS A 343 -0.45 23.25 -12.58
CA LYS A 343 -0.52 23.23 -14.04
C LYS A 343 -1.97 23.13 -14.53
N PRO A 344 -2.27 23.55 -15.76
CA PRO A 344 -3.57 23.27 -16.36
C PRO A 344 -3.75 21.76 -16.56
N ARG A 345 -4.98 21.29 -16.40
CA ARG A 345 -5.38 19.90 -16.68
C ARG A 345 -5.30 19.64 -18.18
N GLY A 346 -4.70 18.51 -18.56
CA GLY A 346 -4.65 18.11 -19.98
C GLY A 346 -5.97 17.56 -20.47
N THR A 347 -6.12 17.53 -21.78
CA THR A 347 -7.22 16.89 -22.52
C THR A 347 -6.72 15.70 -23.33
N GLU A 348 -7.59 14.98 -24.02
CA GLU A 348 -7.19 13.90 -24.94
C GLU A 348 -6.41 14.46 -26.14
N GLU A 349 -6.70 15.70 -26.58
CA GLU A 349 -5.99 16.34 -27.70
C GLU A 349 -4.65 16.93 -27.27
N GLU A 350 -4.53 17.44 -26.06
CA GLU A 350 -3.34 18.07 -25.53
C GLU A 350 -3.11 17.68 -24.07
N ALA A 351 -2.34 16.62 -23.86
CA ALA A 351 -2.11 16.05 -22.53
C ALA A 351 -1.32 16.99 -21.59
N PHE A 352 -0.47 17.87 -22.14
CA PHE A 352 0.41 18.77 -21.37
C PHE A 352 0.43 20.18 -21.98
N PRO A 353 -0.64 20.99 -21.76
CA PRO A 353 -0.77 22.31 -22.39
C PRO A 353 0.12 23.40 -21.77
N ALA A 354 0.82 23.10 -20.67
CA ALA A 354 1.67 24.10 -20.00
C ALA A 354 3.00 24.30 -20.74
N GLN A 355 3.38 25.54 -20.98
CA GLN A 355 4.66 25.88 -21.58
C GLN A 355 5.84 25.35 -20.74
N GLY A 356 6.80 24.71 -21.39
CA GLY A 356 7.98 24.15 -20.72
C GLY A 356 7.72 22.79 -20.04
N LEU A 357 6.54 22.18 -20.25
CA LEU A 357 6.21 20.84 -19.81
C LEU A 357 5.74 20.01 -21.01
N SER A 358 6.32 18.86 -21.20
CA SER A 358 5.87 17.85 -22.15
C SER A 358 5.88 16.47 -21.51
N GLY A 359 5.18 15.53 -22.11
CA GLY A 359 5.16 14.16 -21.60
C GLY A 359 4.64 13.15 -22.62
N THR A 360 4.98 11.90 -22.37
CA THR A 360 4.56 10.75 -23.20
C THR A 360 3.98 9.68 -22.28
N GLU A 361 2.88 9.07 -22.70
CA GLU A 361 2.28 7.95 -21.97
C GLU A 361 3.18 6.71 -22.03
N ILE A 362 3.33 6.07 -20.87
CA ILE A 362 3.97 4.75 -20.74
C ILE A 362 2.87 3.70 -20.74
N GLU A 363 2.87 2.83 -21.75
CA GLU A 363 1.94 1.69 -21.77
C GLU A 363 2.20 0.74 -20.62
N VAL A 364 1.16 0.37 -19.88
CA VAL A 364 1.22 -0.54 -18.74
C VAL A 364 0.32 -1.75 -18.96
N LEU A 365 0.77 -2.92 -18.50
CA LEU A 365 0.01 -4.15 -18.56
C LEU A 365 -1.22 -4.12 -17.64
N GLY A 366 -1.02 -3.71 -16.41
CA GLY A 366 -2.03 -3.49 -15.39
C GLY A 366 -2.02 -2.04 -14.89
N TYR A 367 -2.75 -1.74 -13.82
CA TYR A 367 -2.80 -0.40 -13.24
C TYR A 367 -3.31 0.68 -14.21
N ARG A 368 -4.18 0.27 -15.14
CA ARG A 368 -4.84 1.18 -16.09
C ARG A 368 -5.93 2.01 -15.38
N GLY A 369 -6.37 3.09 -16.02
CA GLY A 369 -7.38 3.99 -15.48
C GLY A 369 -6.83 5.33 -14.99
N MET A 370 -5.54 5.38 -14.69
CA MET A 370 -4.83 6.58 -14.27
C MET A 370 -3.86 7.08 -15.34
N ARG A 371 -3.31 6.20 -16.15
CA ARG A 371 -2.19 6.34 -17.07
C ARG A 371 -0.89 6.76 -16.39
N GLU A 372 0.22 6.26 -16.88
CA GLU A 372 1.57 6.58 -16.41
C GLU A 372 2.29 7.40 -17.47
N TYR A 373 3.14 8.33 -17.03
CA TYR A 373 3.80 9.25 -17.96
C TYR A 373 5.29 9.41 -17.68
N GLU A 374 6.05 9.58 -18.76
CA GLU A 374 7.32 10.30 -18.72
C GLU A 374 7.05 11.78 -18.89
N LEU A 375 7.76 12.63 -18.12
CA LEU A 375 7.64 14.08 -18.17
C LEU A 375 9.00 14.70 -18.46
N ALA A 376 9.03 15.73 -19.32
CA ALA A 376 10.19 16.56 -19.53
C ALA A 376 9.86 18.01 -19.14
N PHE A 377 10.70 18.59 -18.30
CA PHE A 377 10.65 19.98 -17.88
C PHE A 377 11.79 20.74 -18.59
N ASP A 378 11.44 21.74 -19.39
CA ASP A 378 12.38 22.62 -20.07
C ASP A 378 12.15 24.06 -19.65
N ASP A 379 12.93 24.51 -18.67
CA ASP A 379 12.82 25.82 -18.04
C ASP A 379 11.39 26.15 -17.54
N PHE A 380 10.66 25.14 -17.06
CA PHE A 380 9.28 25.27 -16.60
C PHE A 380 9.20 26.28 -15.44
N PRO A 381 8.46 27.38 -15.58
CA PRO A 381 8.47 28.48 -14.60
C PRO A 381 7.58 28.17 -13.39
N LEU A 382 8.08 28.49 -12.19
CA LEU A 382 7.32 28.44 -10.95
C LEU A 382 7.45 29.75 -10.17
N LYS A 383 6.40 30.08 -9.44
CA LYS A 383 6.40 31.23 -8.52
C LYS A 383 7.27 30.96 -7.30
N GLU A 384 7.67 32.01 -6.60
CA GLU A 384 8.47 31.95 -5.37
C GLU A 384 7.84 31.01 -4.31
N ASN A 385 6.55 31.12 -4.08
CA ASN A 385 5.79 30.37 -3.09
C ASN A 385 5.51 28.90 -3.46
N ALA A 386 6.05 28.42 -4.59
CA ALA A 386 5.95 27.01 -4.97
C ALA A 386 6.82 26.09 -4.10
N LEU A 387 7.87 26.63 -3.45
CA LEU A 387 8.73 25.86 -2.55
C LEU A 387 7.96 25.46 -1.29
N LEU A 388 7.77 24.17 -1.05
CA LEU A 388 7.02 23.66 0.11
C LEU A 388 7.71 24.05 1.42
N GLY A 389 6.98 24.79 2.26
CA GLY A 389 7.49 25.28 3.54
C GLY A 389 8.50 26.43 3.44
N GLY A 390 8.81 26.93 2.23
CA GLY A 390 9.66 28.10 2.01
C GLY A 390 11.17 27.87 2.25
N GLU A 391 11.60 26.69 2.67
CA GLU A 391 13.00 26.39 2.99
C GLU A 391 13.59 25.30 2.09
N GLN A 392 14.73 25.57 1.46
CA GLN A 392 15.40 24.63 0.58
C GLN A 392 16.12 23.52 1.35
N GLY A 393 16.15 22.30 0.78
CA GLY A 393 16.92 21.16 1.29
C GLY A 393 16.14 20.26 2.25
N ASN A 394 14.86 20.54 2.49
CA ASN A 394 13.99 19.77 3.37
C ASN A 394 13.12 18.72 2.64
N GLY A 395 13.15 18.67 1.30
CA GLY A 395 12.23 17.88 0.50
C GLY A 395 12.23 16.39 0.83
N PHE A 396 13.41 15.80 1.00
CA PHE A 396 13.49 14.38 1.35
C PHE A 396 12.94 14.08 2.76
N LYS A 397 13.20 14.96 3.73
CA LYS A 397 12.68 14.81 5.09
C LYS A 397 11.14 14.92 5.13
N GLN A 398 10.57 15.84 4.35
CA GLN A 398 9.13 15.98 4.18
C GLN A 398 8.52 14.72 3.55
N LEU A 399 9.14 14.19 2.49
CA LEU A 399 8.69 12.98 1.82
C LEU A 399 8.73 11.74 2.72
N MET A 400 9.78 11.56 3.53
CA MET A 400 9.90 10.39 4.41
C MET A 400 8.77 10.30 5.43
N LYS A 401 8.28 11.43 5.93
CA LYS A 401 7.13 11.46 6.85
C LYS A 401 5.82 10.98 6.19
N THR A 402 5.69 11.17 4.88
CA THR A 402 4.49 10.83 4.11
C THR A 402 4.52 9.40 3.56
N PHE A 403 5.71 8.83 3.36
CA PHE A 403 5.86 7.51 2.73
C PHE A 403 5.28 6.35 3.53
N GLU A 404 5.16 6.47 4.85
CA GLU A 404 4.51 5.43 5.66
C GLU A 404 3.04 5.27 5.26
N GLY A 405 2.31 6.37 5.16
CA GLY A 405 0.91 6.37 4.71
C GLY A 405 0.75 5.82 3.30
N ALA A 406 1.60 6.23 2.37
CA ALA A 406 1.59 5.74 1.00
C ALA A 406 1.81 4.23 0.88
N ARG A 407 2.67 3.63 1.71
CA ARG A 407 2.90 2.18 1.75
C ARG A 407 1.70 1.42 2.31
N ILE A 408 1.08 1.92 3.39
CA ILE A 408 -0.13 1.35 3.99
C ILE A 408 -1.25 1.30 2.94
N GLN A 409 -1.46 2.37 2.17
CA GLN A 409 -2.46 2.38 1.10
C GLN A 409 -2.13 1.43 -0.04
N THR A 410 -0.84 1.27 -0.37
CA THR A 410 -0.44 0.27 -1.38
C THR A 410 -0.79 -1.14 -0.91
N ALA A 411 -0.61 -1.43 0.39
CA ALA A 411 -1.06 -2.70 0.98
C ALA A 411 -2.58 -2.85 0.91
N ALA A 412 -3.36 -1.82 1.25
CA ALA A 412 -4.82 -1.83 1.16
C ALA A 412 -5.30 -2.09 -0.28
N ARG A 413 -4.66 -1.47 -1.29
CA ARG A 413 -4.93 -1.77 -2.71
C ARG A 413 -4.69 -3.23 -3.06
N ALA A 414 -3.58 -3.80 -2.58
CA ALA A 414 -3.25 -5.20 -2.81
C ALA A 414 -4.29 -6.14 -2.20
N VAL A 415 -4.79 -5.84 -0.98
CA VAL A 415 -5.86 -6.60 -0.32
C VAL A 415 -7.15 -6.53 -1.16
N GLY A 416 -7.55 -5.35 -1.63
CA GLY A 416 -8.74 -5.20 -2.48
C GLY A 416 -8.66 -6.02 -3.77
N VAL A 417 -7.50 -5.99 -4.46
CA VAL A 417 -7.25 -6.79 -5.67
C VAL A 417 -7.26 -8.29 -5.37
N ALA A 418 -6.63 -8.72 -4.27
CA ALA A 418 -6.61 -10.12 -3.85
C ALA A 418 -8.03 -10.63 -3.57
N ARG A 419 -8.83 -9.82 -2.89
CA ARG A 419 -10.24 -10.12 -2.63
C ARG A 419 -11.04 -10.29 -3.93
N ARG A 420 -10.89 -9.37 -4.88
CA ARG A 420 -11.56 -9.50 -6.18
C ARG A 420 -11.12 -10.75 -6.93
N SER A 421 -9.85 -11.09 -6.86
CA SER A 421 -9.32 -12.30 -7.48
C SER A 421 -9.95 -13.57 -6.86
N LEU A 422 -10.11 -13.59 -5.54
CA LEU A 422 -10.82 -14.68 -4.84
C LEU A 422 -12.29 -14.77 -5.28
N GLU A 423 -13.04 -13.66 -5.33
CA GLU A 423 -14.42 -13.61 -5.76
C GLU A 423 -14.60 -14.18 -7.17
N LEU A 424 -13.77 -13.73 -8.11
CA LEU A 424 -13.80 -14.18 -9.50
C LEU A 424 -13.39 -15.65 -9.64
N GLY A 425 -12.33 -16.06 -8.92
CA GLY A 425 -11.85 -17.44 -8.91
C GLY A 425 -12.89 -18.41 -8.35
N LEU A 426 -13.54 -18.05 -7.25
CA LEU A 426 -14.58 -18.85 -6.63
C LEU A 426 -15.80 -19.00 -7.56
N SER A 427 -16.31 -17.89 -8.10
CA SER A 427 -17.44 -17.91 -9.04
C SER A 427 -17.12 -18.80 -10.25
N TYR A 428 -15.95 -18.60 -10.87
CA TYR A 428 -15.53 -19.41 -12.01
C TYR A 428 -15.37 -20.90 -11.66
N ALA A 429 -14.83 -21.22 -10.50
CA ALA A 429 -14.64 -22.60 -10.06
C ALA A 429 -15.98 -23.33 -9.79
N LEU A 430 -17.01 -22.59 -9.35
CA LEU A 430 -18.36 -23.12 -9.17
C LEU A 430 -19.10 -23.35 -10.49
N ASP A 431 -18.93 -22.44 -11.46
CA ASP A 431 -19.65 -22.46 -12.72
C ASP A 431 -19.02 -23.42 -13.76
N ARG A 432 -17.67 -23.39 -13.86
CA ARG A 432 -16.94 -24.17 -14.86
C ARG A 432 -16.91 -25.64 -14.51
N LYS A 433 -17.37 -26.48 -15.41
CA LYS A 433 -17.36 -27.94 -15.25
C LYS A 433 -16.28 -28.61 -16.11
N GLN A 434 -15.60 -29.57 -15.51
CA GLN A 434 -14.73 -30.54 -16.17
C GLN A 434 -15.01 -31.94 -15.61
N PHE A 435 -14.89 -32.96 -16.41
CA PHE A 435 -15.23 -34.32 -16.01
C PHE A 435 -16.60 -34.44 -15.33
N LYS A 436 -17.61 -33.69 -15.86
CA LYS A 436 -19.02 -33.64 -15.41
C LYS A 436 -19.26 -33.07 -14.01
N ARG A 437 -18.27 -32.40 -13.40
CA ARG A 437 -18.40 -31.75 -12.09
C ARG A 437 -17.75 -30.35 -12.09
N PRO A 438 -18.14 -29.42 -11.20
CA PRO A 438 -17.50 -28.12 -11.04
C PRO A 438 -16.02 -28.25 -10.77
N LEU A 439 -15.21 -27.24 -11.18
CA LEU A 439 -13.79 -27.18 -10.83
C LEU A 439 -13.58 -27.15 -9.32
N PHE A 440 -14.47 -26.51 -8.58
CA PHE A 440 -14.48 -26.45 -7.13
C PHE A 440 -14.40 -27.84 -6.46
N ASP A 441 -14.94 -28.91 -7.09
CA ASP A 441 -14.94 -30.27 -6.53
C ASP A 441 -13.59 -30.98 -6.66
N PHE A 442 -12.61 -30.36 -7.31
CA PHE A 442 -11.26 -30.92 -7.42
C PHE A 442 -10.40 -30.46 -6.24
N PRO A 443 -9.80 -31.38 -5.45
CA PRO A 443 -9.04 -31.02 -4.23
C PRO A 443 -7.80 -30.12 -4.45
N ARG A 444 -7.39 -29.92 -5.71
CA ARG A 444 -6.30 -29.00 -6.07
C ARG A 444 -6.79 -27.58 -6.34
N VAL A 445 -8.11 -27.39 -6.45
CA VAL A 445 -8.73 -26.08 -6.72
C VAL A 445 -9.31 -25.48 -5.44
N SER A 446 -9.96 -26.29 -4.63
CA SER A 446 -10.58 -25.89 -3.37
C SER A 446 -9.70 -26.12 -2.14
#